data_6a64fc67b0f96fe633311a066ee32fe6
#
_entry.id   6a64fc67b0f96fe633311a066ee32fe6
#
_cell.length_a   1.000
_cell.length_b   1.000
_cell.length_c   1.000
_cell.angle_alpha   90.00
_cell.angle_beta   90.00
_cell.angle_gamma   90.00
#
_symmetry.space_group_name_H-M   'P 1'
#
loop_
_entity.id
_entity.type
_entity.pdbx_description
1 polymer ?
#
loop_
_entity_poly.entity_id
_entity_poly.type
_entity_poly.pdbx_seq_one_letter_code
_entity_poly.pdbx_strand_id
1 'polypeptide(L)'
;MIPNDQFLLYCFDGTRQPVDRLARHLAARAATLPELRTRVAEVPGGLDYPYWVRGDAVDVRTHDGGDWVAGGGVRGVREAVAALFADQLDPRVAAWRLHLFGPVVGAPRCTAEGIVVVLQISHALADGRRASDIARRLLTRQPPDIDTVLPGRWGPVPAAAAAALGWVGFPTALARTVVRGAGAVPARSELDRRTEDGDVPPPADPCPPTSLNTRPGPARDIRLLVRGRADLAAGGSTVTVGGLTAISLALERLLTVRGEDVPGALTAEVTVARPRRGDEHNAFGNVSVPLHPGTPVSLRRSLIGRSLRAARDRAADPAWARIRAADASVPAVLARIGIRGFDIDTPPPVVGAPPWCRRWRAATAIWCWAAGGWRSPPASPRCRRPWG
;
A
#
# COMPACT_ATOMS: atom_id res chain seq x y z
N MET A 1 5.02 -16.18 -4.19
CA MET A 1 4.15 -14.98 -4.29
C MET A 1 4.87 -13.83 -3.62
N ILE A 2 4.92 -12.64 -4.21
CA ILE A 2 5.52 -11.47 -3.57
C ILE A 2 4.56 -10.98 -2.50
N PRO A 3 5.01 -10.79 -1.23
CA PRO A 3 4.17 -10.22 -0.17
C PRO A 3 3.61 -8.87 -0.61
N ASN A 4 2.30 -8.71 -0.57
CA ASN A 4 1.64 -7.54 -1.14
C ASN A 4 0.40 -7.11 -0.35
N ASP A 5 0.26 -7.56 0.87
CA ASP A 5 -0.86 -7.18 1.71
C ASP A 5 -0.61 -5.84 2.40
N GLN A 6 -1.67 -5.08 2.56
CA GLN A 6 -1.73 -3.88 3.39
C GLN A 6 -2.41 -4.25 4.70
N PHE A 7 -1.93 -3.68 5.81
CA PHE A 7 -2.48 -3.87 7.14
C PHE A 7 -2.89 -2.51 7.69
N LEU A 8 -4.19 -2.32 7.92
CA LEU A 8 -4.74 -1.11 8.51
C LEU A 8 -5.14 -1.42 9.95
N LEU A 9 -4.46 -0.78 10.91
CA LEU A 9 -4.68 -1.00 12.33
C LEU A 9 -5.53 0.13 12.92
N TYR A 10 -6.56 -0.27 13.67
CA TYR A 10 -7.47 0.62 14.38
C TYR A 10 -7.57 0.18 15.83
N CYS A 11 -7.59 1.14 16.74
CA CYS A 11 -7.83 0.91 18.14
C CYS A 11 -9.11 1.64 18.55
N PHE A 12 -10.00 0.92 19.20
CA PHE A 12 -11.26 1.45 19.71
C PHE A 12 -11.29 1.36 21.23
N ASP A 13 -11.59 2.47 21.89
CA ASP A 13 -11.65 2.58 23.34
C ASP A 13 -12.95 1.98 23.86
N GLY A 14 -12.86 1.12 24.85
CA GLY A 14 -13.95 0.58 25.67
C GLY A 14 -15.11 -0.02 24.89
N THR A 15 -15.15 -1.32 24.69
CA THR A 15 -16.39 -1.97 24.26
C THR A 15 -16.98 -2.78 25.42
N ARG A 16 -18.29 -2.63 25.63
CA ARG A 16 -19.03 -3.47 26.56
C ARG A 16 -19.54 -4.76 25.91
N GLN A 17 -19.26 -4.95 24.60
CA GLN A 17 -19.73 -6.10 23.85
C GLN A 17 -18.63 -7.15 23.71
N PRO A 18 -18.97 -8.43 23.82
CA PRO A 18 -18.04 -9.52 23.51
C PRO A 18 -17.49 -9.40 22.08
N VAL A 19 -16.21 -9.70 21.92
CA VAL A 19 -15.51 -9.60 20.62
C VAL A 19 -16.19 -10.44 19.54
N ASP A 20 -16.71 -11.61 19.90
CA ASP A 20 -17.43 -12.49 18.98
C ASP A 20 -18.74 -11.87 18.43
N ARG A 21 -19.44 -11.09 19.26
CA ARG A 21 -20.63 -10.37 18.81
C ARG A 21 -20.25 -9.29 17.79
N LEU A 22 -19.16 -8.57 18.08
CA LEU A 22 -18.64 -7.57 17.17
C LEU A 22 -18.17 -8.24 15.86
N ALA A 23 -17.48 -9.37 15.92
CA ALA A 23 -17.03 -10.13 14.76
C ALA A 23 -18.20 -10.53 13.86
N ARG A 24 -19.29 -11.07 14.45
CA ARG A 24 -20.51 -11.41 13.68
C ARG A 24 -21.14 -10.19 13.04
N HIS A 25 -21.20 -9.07 13.74
CA HIS A 25 -21.75 -7.82 13.19
C HIS A 25 -20.89 -7.33 12.01
N LEU A 26 -19.57 -7.32 12.14
CA LEU A 26 -18.66 -6.90 11.09
C LEU A 26 -18.65 -7.88 9.90
N ALA A 27 -18.80 -9.18 10.15
CA ALA A 27 -18.97 -10.18 9.10
C ALA A 27 -20.25 -9.94 8.29
N ALA A 28 -21.38 -9.72 8.96
CA ALA A 28 -22.64 -9.37 8.30
C ALA A 28 -22.50 -8.08 7.47
N ARG A 29 -21.83 -7.08 8.02
CA ARG A 29 -21.57 -5.82 7.32
C ARG A 29 -20.64 -6.00 6.13
N ALA A 30 -19.56 -6.78 6.27
CA ALA A 30 -18.64 -7.09 5.17
C ALA A 30 -19.37 -7.79 4.01
N ALA A 31 -20.34 -8.65 4.32
CA ALA A 31 -21.17 -9.33 3.32
C ALA A 31 -22.04 -8.37 2.49
N THR A 32 -22.26 -7.14 2.94
CA THR A 32 -22.99 -6.12 2.17
C THR A 32 -22.08 -5.25 1.30
N LEU A 33 -20.75 -5.33 1.47
CA LEU A 33 -19.80 -4.55 0.69
C LEU A 33 -19.34 -5.35 -0.55
N PRO A 34 -19.71 -4.95 -1.77
CA PRO A 34 -19.43 -5.72 -2.98
C PRO A 34 -17.92 -6.00 -3.19
N GLU A 35 -17.07 -5.05 -2.85
CA GLU A 35 -15.62 -5.20 -2.97
C GLU A 35 -15.06 -6.33 -2.09
N LEU A 36 -15.69 -6.55 -0.93
CA LEU A 36 -15.30 -7.61 0.00
C LEU A 36 -15.90 -8.98 -0.39
N ARG A 37 -16.71 -9.01 -1.44
CA ARG A 37 -17.31 -10.21 -2.01
C ARG A 37 -16.70 -10.58 -3.36
N THR A 38 -15.40 -10.29 -3.53
CA THR A 38 -14.68 -10.59 -4.75
C THR A 38 -13.44 -11.42 -4.46
N ARG A 39 -13.06 -12.21 -5.44
CA ARG A 39 -11.79 -12.94 -5.48
C ARG A 39 -11.19 -12.90 -6.89
N VAL A 40 -9.92 -13.16 -6.98
CA VAL A 40 -9.25 -13.29 -8.28
C VAL A 40 -9.50 -14.67 -8.87
N ALA A 41 -9.85 -14.72 -10.15
CA ALA A 41 -9.92 -15.93 -10.92
C ALA A 41 -8.91 -15.90 -12.07
N GLU A 42 -8.06 -16.91 -12.15
CA GLU A 42 -7.08 -17.03 -13.22
C GLU A 42 -7.74 -17.60 -14.48
N VAL A 43 -7.31 -17.10 -15.64
CA VAL A 43 -7.72 -17.62 -16.93
C VAL A 43 -6.87 -18.85 -17.25
N PRO A 44 -7.46 -19.97 -17.73
CA PRO A 44 -6.72 -21.16 -18.12
C PRO A 44 -5.59 -20.86 -19.10
N GLY A 45 -4.43 -21.47 -18.88
CA GLY A 45 -3.23 -21.21 -19.66
C GLY A 45 -2.61 -19.82 -19.47
N GLY A 46 -3.23 -18.93 -18.68
CA GLY A 46 -2.80 -17.54 -18.53
C GLY A 46 -2.95 -16.73 -19.82
N LEU A 47 -3.90 -17.11 -20.67
CA LEU A 47 -4.15 -16.50 -21.98
C LEU A 47 -4.71 -15.08 -21.88
N ASP A 48 -5.27 -14.73 -20.74
CA ASP A 48 -5.67 -13.37 -20.41
C ASP A 48 -5.29 -13.02 -18.98
N TYR A 49 -5.46 -11.74 -18.60
CA TYR A 49 -5.29 -11.26 -17.22
C TYR A 49 -6.33 -11.89 -16.30
N PRO A 50 -6.01 -12.08 -15.02
CA PRO A 50 -6.98 -12.54 -14.03
C PRO A 50 -8.17 -11.60 -13.90
N TYR A 51 -9.34 -12.16 -13.65
CA TYR A 51 -10.59 -11.42 -13.45
C TYR A 51 -10.96 -11.33 -11.97
N TRP A 52 -11.53 -10.20 -11.58
CA TRP A 52 -12.27 -10.08 -10.33
C TRP A 52 -13.65 -10.70 -10.52
N VAL A 53 -13.93 -11.73 -9.75
CA VAL A 53 -15.17 -12.50 -9.83
C VAL A 53 -15.83 -12.57 -8.46
N ARG A 54 -17.09 -12.95 -8.42
CA ARG A 54 -17.80 -13.13 -7.16
C ARG A 54 -17.10 -14.18 -6.29
N GLY A 55 -16.83 -13.79 -5.05
CA GLY A 55 -16.36 -14.63 -3.95
C GLY A 55 -17.34 -14.56 -2.79
N ASP A 56 -17.54 -15.65 -2.10
CA ASP A 56 -18.47 -15.71 -0.96
C ASP A 56 -17.72 -15.78 0.39
N ALA A 57 -16.39 -15.75 0.37
CA ALA A 57 -15.58 -15.81 1.59
C ALA A 57 -15.65 -14.50 2.38
N VAL A 58 -16.09 -14.61 3.63
CA VAL A 58 -16.03 -13.56 4.65
C VAL A 58 -15.08 -14.07 5.73
N ASP A 59 -13.85 -13.53 5.78
CA ASP A 59 -12.81 -13.98 6.70
C ASP A 59 -12.64 -12.97 7.84
N VAL A 60 -13.40 -13.18 8.92
CA VAL A 60 -13.33 -12.41 10.17
C VAL A 60 -12.86 -13.32 11.28
N ARG A 61 -11.74 -12.99 11.89
CA ARG A 61 -11.09 -13.80 12.93
C ARG A 61 -11.05 -13.05 14.24
N THR A 62 -11.39 -13.74 15.32
CA THR A 62 -11.20 -13.26 16.68
C THR A 62 -9.92 -13.86 17.26
N HIS A 63 -9.25 -13.08 18.07
CA HIS A 63 -8.03 -13.45 18.77
C HIS A 63 -8.16 -13.06 20.24
N ASP A 64 -7.46 -13.79 21.08
CA ASP A 64 -7.39 -13.46 22.50
C ASP A 64 -6.81 -12.05 22.70
N GLY A 65 -7.35 -11.37 23.69
CA GLY A 65 -6.86 -10.09 24.16
C GLY A 65 -5.64 -10.23 25.07
N GLY A 66 -5.45 -9.25 25.91
CA GLY A 66 -4.36 -9.16 26.87
C GLY A 66 -3.64 -7.83 26.77
N ASP A 67 -2.43 -7.75 27.33
CA ASP A 67 -1.64 -6.53 27.26
C ASP A 67 -1.14 -6.25 25.85
N TRP A 68 -1.20 -4.99 25.43
CA TRP A 68 -0.62 -4.56 24.16
C TRP A 68 0.88 -4.87 24.08
N VAL A 69 1.60 -4.58 25.19
CA VAL A 69 3.01 -4.93 25.37
C VAL A 69 3.09 -5.76 26.64
N ALA A 70 3.22 -7.06 26.51
CA ALA A 70 3.41 -7.93 27.65
C ALA A 70 4.88 -7.99 28.06
N GLY A 71 5.10 -8.23 29.36
CA GLY A 71 6.40 -8.47 29.96
C GLY A 71 6.57 -9.94 30.39
N GLY A 72 7.77 -10.29 30.88
CA GLY A 72 7.99 -11.60 31.51
C GLY A 72 7.93 -12.82 30.59
N GLY A 73 8.18 -12.66 29.28
CA GLY A 73 8.19 -13.79 28.33
C GLY A 73 6.82 -14.16 27.76
N VAL A 74 5.75 -13.46 28.15
CA VAL A 74 4.42 -13.61 27.56
C VAL A 74 4.34 -12.77 26.28
N ARG A 75 3.73 -13.30 25.23
CA ARG A 75 3.50 -12.55 23.99
C ARG A 75 2.37 -11.55 24.17
N GLY A 76 2.64 -10.28 23.87
CA GLY A 76 1.61 -9.25 23.83
C GLY A 76 0.83 -9.23 22.52
N VAL A 77 -0.31 -8.54 22.53
CA VAL A 77 -1.14 -8.37 21.32
C VAL A 77 -0.35 -7.72 20.18
N ARG A 78 0.58 -6.82 20.50
CA ARG A 78 1.49 -6.21 19.51
C ARG A 78 2.31 -7.26 18.72
N GLU A 79 2.81 -8.27 19.40
CA GLU A 79 3.58 -9.35 18.76
C GLU A 79 2.69 -10.27 17.95
N ALA A 80 1.47 -10.54 18.42
CA ALA A 80 0.47 -11.27 17.65
C ALA A 80 0.08 -10.51 16.37
N VAL A 81 -0.11 -9.20 16.44
CA VAL A 81 -0.33 -8.36 15.25
C VAL A 81 0.89 -8.39 14.33
N ALA A 82 2.11 -8.33 14.87
CA ALA A 82 3.33 -8.42 14.05
C ALA A 82 3.43 -9.75 13.30
N ALA A 83 2.98 -10.85 13.90
CA ALA A 83 2.99 -12.17 13.27
C ALA A 83 2.08 -12.23 12.02
N LEU A 84 1.00 -11.44 11.96
CA LEU A 84 0.12 -11.38 10.79
C LEU A 84 0.84 -10.99 9.51
N PHE A 85 1.92 -10.21 9.61
CA PHE A 85 2.69 -9.78 8.42
C PHE A 85 3.41 -10.93 7.71
N ALA A 86 3.54 -12.08 8.35
CA ALA A 86 4.10 -13.28 7.72
C ALA A 86 3.04 -14.10 6.98
N ASP A 87 1.75 -13.98 7.35
CA ASP A 87 0.63 -14.70 6.75
C ASP A 87 -0.04 -13.85 5.65
N GLN A 88 0.42 -14.01 4.42
CA GLN A 88 -0.09 -13.25 3.27
C GLN A 88 -1.36 -13.91 2.70
N LEU A 89 -2.28 -13.09 2.23
CA LEU A 89 -3.50 -13.54 1.58
C LEU A 89 -3.22 -14.14 0.20
N ASP A 90 -3.97 -15.19 -0.13
CA ASP A 90 -4.14 -15.60 -1.51
C ASP A 90 -5.43 -14.95 -2.08
N PRO A 91 -5.34 -13.94 -2.93
CA PRO A 91 -6.52 -13.25 -3.46
C PRO A 91 -7.41 -14.14 -4.33
N ARG A 92 -6.95 -15.35 -4.70
CA ARG A 92 -7.77 -16.37 -5.39
C ARG A 92 -8.75 -17.03 -4.44
N VAL A 93 -8.45 -17.03 -3.16
CA VAL A 93 -9.31 -17.58 -2.09
C VAL A 93 -10.05 -16.43 -1.40
N ALA A 94 -9.31 -15.50 -0.82
CA ALA A 94 -9.82 -14.31 -0.14
C ALA A 94 -8.86 -13.14 -0.35
N ALA A 95 -9.38 -12.00 -0.77
CA ALA A 95 -8.56 -10.81 -1.02
C ALA A 95 -8.46 -9.88 0.20
N TRP A 96 -9.11 -10.22 1.31
CA TRP A 96 -9.10 -9.48 2.57
C TRP A 96 -9.35 -10.42 3.75
N ARG A 97 -8.97 -9.95 4.94
CA ARG A 97 -9.22 -10.59 6.23
C ARG A 97 -9.32 -9.53 7.31
N LEU A 98 -10.21 -9.71 8.25
CA LEU A 98 -10.33 -8.85 9.41
C LEU A 98 -9.95 -9.62 10.67
N HIS A 99 -9.04 -9.04 11.46
CA HIS A 99 -8.61 -9.59 12.74
C HIS A 99 -9.09 -8.69 13.87
N LEU A 100 -9.70 -9.26 14.88
CA LEU A 100 -10.15 -8.57 16.09
C LEU A 100 -9.43 -9.15 17.31
N PHE A 101 -8.74 -8.30 18.04
CA PHE A 101 -8.09 -8.64 19.30
C PHE A 101 -8.83 -7.92 20.43
N GLY A 102 -9.20 -8.66 21.47
CA GLY A 102 -9.82 -7.99 22.61
C GLY A 102 -10.30 -8.93 23.72
N PRO A 103 -10.43 -8.39 24.93
CA PRO A 103 -10.08 -7.03 25.34
C PRO A 103 -8.56 -6.81 25.37
N VAL A 104 -8.10 -5.59 25.04
CA VAL A 104 -6.68 -5.24 25.03
C VAL A 104 -6.39 -4.09 25.99
N VAL A 105 -5.51 -4.34 26.94
CA VAL A 105 -5.03 -3.34 27.92
C VAL A 105 -3.83 -2.61 27.33
N GLY A 106 -3.79 -1.28 27.48
CA GLY A 106 -2.68 -0.45 26.97
C GLY A 106 -2.61 -0.33 25.46
N ALA A 107 -3.72 -0.63 24.76
CA ALA A 107 -3.79 -0.38 23.32
C ALA A 107 -3.53 1.10 22.98
N PRO A 108 -2.86 1.39 21.84
CA PRO A 108 -2.49 2.76 21.49
C PRO A 108 -3.68 3.71 21.48
N ARG A 109 -3.56 4.82 22.26
CA ARG A 109 -4.60 5.86 22.39
C ARG A 109 -5.89 5.41 23.07
N CYS A 110 -5.96 4.24 23.62
CA CYS A 110 -7.06 3.80 24.48
C CYS A 110 -6.80 4.22 25.93
N THR A 111 -7.85 4.68 26.61
CA THR A 111 -7.81 5.09 28.02
C THR A 111 -8.26 3.98 28.97
N ALA A 112 -8.92 2.99 28.43
CA ALA A 112 -9.37 1.78 29.10
C ALA A 112 -9.04 0.55 28.25
N GLU A 113 -9.56 -0.61 28.64
CA GLU A 113 -9.53 -1.78 27.77
C GLU A 113 -10.18 -1.45 26.42
N GLY A 114 -9.50 -1.81 25.35
CA GLY A 114 -9.93 -1.53 23.99
C GLY A 114 -10.05 -2.78 23.14
N ILE A 115 -10.45 -2.57 21.90
CA ILE A 115 -10.37 -3.58 20.83
C ILE A 115 -9.40 -3.09 19.77
N VAL A 116 -8.48 -3.96 19.38
CA VAL A 116 -7.61 -3.73 18.24
C VAL A 116 -8.16 -4.47 17.04
N VAL A 117 -8.39 -3.73 15.97
CA VAL A 117 -8.90 -4.26 14.70
C VAL A 117 -7.84 -4.08 13.64
N VAL A 118 -7.48 -5.16 12.95
CA VAL A 118 -6.54 -5.12 11.83
C VAL A 118 -7.25 -5.59 10.57
N LEU A 119 -7.40 -4.68 9.60
CA LEU A 119 -7.85 -5.04 8.25
C LEU A 119 -6.62 -5.38 7.42
N GLN A 120 -6.45 -6.65 7.10
CA GLN A 120 -5.51 -7.16 6.12
C GLN A 120 -6.21 -7.18 4.76
N ILE A 121 -5.60 -6.56 3.75
CA ILE A 121 -6.20 -6.45 2.41
C ILE A 121 -5.12 -6.56 1.35
N SER A 122 -5.35 -7.42 0.36
CA SER A 122 -4.45 -7.57 -0.77
C SER A 122 -4.37 -6.26 -1.56
N HIS A 123 -3.15 -5.84 -1.88
CA HIS A 123 -2.94 -4.64 -2.71
C HIS A 123 -3.49 -4.81 -4.14
N ALA A 124 -3.78 -6.03 -4.57
CA ALA A 124 -4.47 -6.27 -5.82
C ALA A 124 -5.92 -5.75 -5.77
N LEU A 125 -6.59 -5.86 -4.60
CA LEU A 125 -7.97 -5.41 -4.41
C LEU A 125 -8.08 -3.89 -4.24
N ALA A 126 -7.15 -3.27 -3.53
CA ALA A 126 -7.25 -1.88 -3.16
C ALA A 126 -5.89 -1.21 -2.98
N ASP A 127 -5.76 0.03 -3.45
CA ASP A 127 -4.71 0.94 -3.00
C ASP A 127 -5.02 1.48 -1.60
N GLY A 128 -4.08 2.23 -1.01
CA GLY A 128 -4.23 2.76 0.35
C GLY A 128 -5.48 3.65 0.54
N ARG A 129 -5.92 4.38 -0.50
CA ARG A 129 -7.14 5.19 -0.45
C ARG A 129 -8.38 4.32 -0.44
N ARG A 130 -8.46 3.39 -1.38
CA ARG A 130 -9.59 2.45 -1.47
C ARG A 130 -9.67 1.54 -0.24
N ALA A 131 -8.53 1.07 0.27
CA ALA A 131 -8.47 0.30 1.50
C ALA A 131 -9.00 1.10 2.71
N SER A 132 -8.64 2.39 2.82
CA SER A 132 -9.16 3.29 3.85
C SER A 132 -10.66 3.56 3.70
N ASP A 133 -11.16 3.67 2.46
CA ASP A 133 -12.60 3.85 2.20
C ASP A 133 -13.39 2.59 2.54
N ILE A 134 -12.88 1.40 2.21
CA ILE A 134 -13.45 0.11 2.61
C ILE A 134 -13.48 0.02 4.14
N ALA A 135 -12.36 0.31 4.82
CA ALA A 135 -12.30 0.28 6.28
C ALA A 135 -13.31 1.25 6.92
N ARG A 136 -13.46 2.46 6.37
CA ARG A 136 -14.45 3.42 6.86
C ARG A 136 -15.87 2.87 6.72
N ARG A 137 -16.24 2.34 5.57
CA ARG A 137 -17.57 1.75 5.35
C ARG A 137 -17.79 0.50 6.21
N LEU A 138 -16.75 -0.26 6.50
CA LEU A 138 -16.82 -1.44 7.36
C LEU A 138 -16.94 -1.08 8.84
N LEU A 139 -16.22 -0.05 9.31
CA LEU A 139 -16.04 0.24 10.74
C LEU A 139 -16.87 1.43 11.24
N THR A 140 -17.65 2.12 10.39
CA THR A 140 -18.51 3.23 10.82
C THR A 140 -19.99 2.84 10.77
N ARG A 141 -20.84 3.64 11.43
CA ARG A 141 -22.31 3.40 11.47
C ARG A 141 -23.04 3.72 10.17
N GLN A 142 -22.41 4.40 9.21
CA GLN A 142 -23.07 4.72 7.94
C GLN A 142 -23.45 3.43 7.22
N PRO A 143 -24.71 3.31 6.77
CA PRO A 143 -25.10 2.18 5.94
C PRO A 143 -24.23 2.17 4.69
N PRO A 144 -23.77 1.01 4.23
CA PRO A 144 -23.07 0.93 2.96
C PRO A 144 -24.01 1.37 1.83
N ASP A 145 -23.46 2.17 0.91
CA ASP A 145 -24.15 2.49 -0.34
C ASP A 145 -24.27 1.20 -1.16
N ILE A 146 -25.49 0.74 -1.43
CA ILE A 146 -25.76 -0.63 -1.92
C ILE A 146 -25.75 -0.70 -3.46
N ASP A 147 -25.51 0.41 -4.15
CA ASP A 147 -25.64 0.50 -5.61
C ASP A 147 -24.51 -0.17 -6.43
N THR A 148 -23.69 -1.01 -5.84
CA THR A 148 -22.61 -1.67 -6.57
C THR A 148 -23.01 -3.06 -7.02
N VAL A 149 -23.04 -3.26 -8.34
CA VAL A 149 -23.31 -4.56 -8.96
C VAL A 149 -22.20 -5.55 -8.61
N LEU A 150 -22.59 -6.71 -8.09
CA LEU A 150 -21.64 -7.79 -7.83
C LEU A 150 -21.09 -8.36 -9.15
N PRO A 151 -19.78 -8.67 -9.21
CA PRO A 151 -19.23 -9.37 -10.37
C PRO A 151 -19.92 -10.72 -10.61
N GLY A 152 -19.84 -11.20 -11.86
CA GLY A 152 -20.36 -12.49 -12.25
C GLY A 152 -19.68 -13.65 -11.50
N ARG A 153 -20.37 -14.79 -11.49
CA ARG A 153 -19.78 -16.04 -10.98
C ARG A 153 -18.75 -16.60 -11.97
N TRP A 154 -17.73 -17.23 -11.45
CA TRP A 154 -16.71 -17.91 -12.23
C TRP A 154 -16.94 -19.42 -12.25
N GLY A 155 -16.84 -20.00 -13.44
CA GLY A 155 -17.01 -21.44 -13.65
C GLY A 155 -16.34 -21.87 -14.95
N PRO A 156 -16.47 -23.16 -15.35
CA PRO A 156 -15.80 -23.68 -16.53
C PRO A 156 -16.12 -22.92 -17.82
N VAL A 157 -17.37 -22.56 -18.01
CA VAL A 157 -17.83 -21.86 -19.23
C VAL A 157 -17.24 -20.44 -19.34
N PRO A 158 -17.39 -19.52 -18.35
CA PRO A 158 -16.74 -18.22 -18.45
C PRO A 158 -15.21 -18.31 -18.46
N ALA A 159 -14.61 -19.31 -17.82
CA ALA A 159 -13.16 -19.53 -17.88
C ALA A 159 -12.70 -19.92 -19.30
N ALA A 160 -13.40 -20.84 -19.96
CA ALA A 160 -13.11 -21.24 -21.33
C ALA A 160 -13.34 -20.06 -22.32
N ALA A 161 -14.43 -19.32 -22.13
CA ALA A 161 -14.69 -18.12 -22.95
C ALA A 161 -13.59 -17.07 -22.80
N ALA A 162 -13.14 -16.78 -21.59
CA ALA A 162 -12.04 -15.85 -21.34
C ALA A 162 -10.73 -16.33 -21.97
N ALA A 163 -10.43 -17.63 -21.89
CA ALA A 163 -9.25 -18.20 -22.54
C ALA A 163 -9.32 -18.10 -24.07
N ALA A 164 -10.48 -18.40 -24.68
CA ALA A 164 -10.69 -18.26 -26.12
C ALA A 164 -10.56 -16.81 -26.59
N LEU A 165 -11.19 -15.86 -25.86
CA LEU A 165 -11.06 -14.43 -26.14
C LEU A 165 -9.63 -13.92 -26.03
N GLY A 166 -8.90 -14.38 -25.00
CA GLY A 166 -7.48 -14.05 -24.81
C GLY A 166 -6.62 -14.59 -25.97
N TRP A 167 -6.88 -15.80 -26.42
CA TRP A 167 -6.18 -16.40 -27.56
C TRP A 167 -6.47 -15.66 -28.86
N VAL A 168 -7.74 -15.46 -29.19
CA VAL A 168 -8.16 -14.75 -30.43
C VAL A 168 -7.70 -13.27 -30.39
N GLY A 169 -7.73 -12.65 -29.21
CA GLY A 169 -7.31 -11.26 -29.02
C GLY A 169 -5.79 -11.05 -28.97
N PHE A 170 -4.98 -12.12 -28.86
CA PHE A 170 -3.54 -12.01 -28.66
C PHE A 170 -2.83 -11.24 -29.80
N PRO A 171 -3.08 -11.51 -31.10
CA PRO A 171 -2.41 -10.77 -32.20
C PRO A 171 -2.71 -9.27 -32.16
N THR A 172 -3.97 -8.89 -31.85
CA THR A 172 -4.37 -7.49 -31.78
C THR A 172 -3.80 -6.81 -30.54
N ALA A 173 -3.71 -7.52 -29.40
CA ALA A 173 -3.06 -7.02 -28.20
C ALA A 173 -1.55 -6.81 -28.43
N LEU A 174 -0.89 -7.73 -29.13
CA LEU A 174 0.52 -7.62 -29.49
C LEU A 174 0.75 -6.42 -30.42
N ALA A 175 -0.04 -6.29 -31.47
CA ALA A 175 0.04 -5.14 -32.39
C ALA A 175 -0.17 -3.81 -31.64
N ARG A 176 -1.14 -3.76 -30.75
CA ARG A 176 -1.38 -2.59 -29.88
C ARG A 176 -0.18 -2.29 -28.98
N THR A 177 0.48 -3.31 -28.44
CA THR A 177 1.69 -3.15 -27.62
C THR A 177 2.83 -2.57 -28.44
N VAL A 178 3.04 -3.06 -29.66
CA VAL A 178 4.06 -2.52 -30.58
C VAL A 178 3.79 -1.05 -30.92
N VAL A 179 2.56 -0.72 -31.31
CA VAL A 179 2.17 0.66 -31.67
C VAL A 179 2.31 1.61 -30.46
N ARG A 180 1.84 1.19 -29.29
CA ARG A 180 1.96 2.02 -28.09
C ARG A 180 3.40 2.10 -27.58
N GLY A 181 4.17 1.02 -27.73
CA GLY A 181 5.60 1.00 -27.45
C GLY A 181 6.37 1.96 -28.32
N ALA A 182 6.10 1.93 -29.64
CA ALA A 182 6.66 2.89 -30.57
C ALA A 182 6.33 4.35 -30.24
N GLY A 183 5.12 4.62 -29.70
CA GLY A 183 4.76 5.94 -29.22
C GLY A 183 5.34 6.31 -27.84
N ALA A 184 5.72 5.32 -27.05
CA ALA A 184 6.32 5.54 -25.73
C ALA A 184 7.81 5.91 -25.81
N VAL A 185 8.53 5.41 -26.82
CA VAL A 185 9.96 5.72 -27.05
C VAL A 185 10.20 7.23 -27.25
N PRO A 186 9.56 7.90 -28.23
CA PRO A 186 9.75 9.34 -28.39
C PRO A 186 9.21 10.14 -27.20
N ALA A 187 8.16 9.68 -26.52
CA ALA A 187 7.69 10.33 -25.29
C ALA A 187 8.74 10.28 -24.17
N ARG A 188 9.51 9.19 -24.11
CA ARG A 188 10.60 9.06 -23.16
C ARG A 188 11.75 9.97 -23.51
N SER A 189 12.18 9.97 -24.78
CA SER A 189 13.26 10.85 -25.25
C SER A 189 12.91 12.33 -25.08
N GLU A 190 11.65 12.71 -25.33
CA GLU A 190 11.17 14.06 -25.08
C GLU A 190 11.19 14.44 -23.60
N LEU A 191 10.80 13.51 -22.71
CA LEU A 191 10.90 13.73 -21.27
C LEU A 191 12.34 13.91 -20.81
N ASP A 192 13.27 13.12 -21.37
CA ASP A 192 14.69 13.20 -21.03
C ASP A 192 15.28 14.53 -21.56
N ARG A 193 14.99 14.94 -22.79
CA ARG A 193 15.38 16.25 -23.36
C ARG A 193 14.87 17.41 -22.52
N ARG A 194 13.58 17.44 -22.17
CA ARG A 194 12.98 18.49 -21.32
C ARG A 194 13.55 18.50 -19.90
N THR A 195 14.07 17.35 -19.45
CA THR A 195 14.79 17.28 -18.18
C THR A 195 16.18 17.94 -18.31
N GLU A 196 16.87 17.73 -19.43
CA GLU A 196 18.16 18.38 -19.72
C GLU A 196 18.00 19.88 -19.91
N ASP A 197 16.92 20.33 -20.57
CA ASP A 197 16.57 21.73 -20.76
C ASP A 197 16.12 22.44 -19.47
N GLY A 198 15.86 21.68 -18.38
CA GLY A 198 15.39 22.21 -17.09
C GLY A 198 13.88 22.45 -16.98
N ASP A 199 13.10 22.12 -18.02
CA ASP A 199 11.64 22.26 -18.05
C ASP A 199 10.91 21.26 -17.13
N VAL A 200 11.53 20.11 -16.93
CA VAL A 200 11.01 19.05 -16.06
C VAL A 200 12.07 18.74 -15.00
N PRO A 201 11.70 18.71 -13.71
CA PRO A 201 12.63 18.37 -12.65
C PRO A 201 13.32 17.01 -12.88
N PRO A 202 14.62 16.89 -12.60
CA PRO A 202 15.35 15.63 -12.76
C PRO A 202 14.81 14.56 -11.79
N PRO A 203 15.02 13.26 -12.11
CA PRO A 203 14.77 12.20 -11.14
C PRO A 203 15.72 12.33 -9.96
N ALA A 204 15.38 11.72 -8.83
CA ALA A 204 16.31 11.59 -7.71
C ALA A 204 17.52 10.77 -8.14
N ASP A 205 18.70 11.13 -7.59
CA ASP A 205 19.92 10.37 -7.81
C ASP A 205 19.76 8.92 -7.31
N PRO A 206 20.35 7.97 -8.04
CA PRO A 206 20.35 6.58 -7.58
C PRO A 206 21.14 6.44 -6.28
N CYS A 207 20.58 5.69 -5.33
CA CYS A 207 21.20 5.44 -4.01
C CYS A 207 21.80 4.04 -3.99
N PRO A 208 23.02 3.85 -3.48
CA PRO A 208 23.55 2.52 -3.23
C PRO A 208 22.69 1.80 -2.18
N PRO A 209 22.51 0.47 -2.26
CA PRO A 209 21.78 -0.28 -1.26
C PRO A 209 22.48 -0.21 0.11
N THR A 210 21.69 -0.17 1.16
CA THR A 210 22.13 -0.25 2.56
C THR A 210 21.69 -1.58 3.16
N SER A 211 22.02 -1.86 4.42
CA SER A 211 21.51 -3.04 5.14
C SER A 211 19.98 -3.09 5.21
N LEU A 212 19.31 -1.98 4.99
CA LEU A 212 17.84 -1.89 4.96
C LEU A 212 17.23 -2.46 3.67
N ASN A 213 18.05 -2.69 2.64
CA ASN A 213 17.62 -3.20 1.34
C ASN A 213 17.80 -4.73 1.22
N THR A 214 18.19 -5.39 2.29
CA THR A 214 18.33 -6.85 2.33
C THR A 214 16.97 -7.54 2.47
N ARG A 215 16.88 -8.77 2.00
CA ARG A 215 15.67 -9.59 2.20
C ARG A 215 15.41 -9.77 3.70
N PRO A 216 14.20 -9.48 4.20
CA PRO A 216 13.90 -9.64 5.62
C PRO A 216 13.87 -11.12 6.00
N GLY A 217 14.42 -11.44 7.16
CA GLY A 217 14.27 -12.75 7.81
C GLY A 217 12.81 -13.05 8.20
N PRO A 218 12.55 -14.16 8.89
CA PRO A 218 11.20 -14.53 9.32
C PRO A 218 10.67 -13.67 10.47
N ALA A 219 11.54 -13.06 11.25
CA ALA A 219 11.14 -12.24 12.40
C ALA A 219 10.38 -10.99 11.96
N ARG A 220 9.33 -10.69 12.69
CA ARG A 220 8.49 -9.49 12.48
C ARG A 220 8.33 -8.76 13.81
N ASP A 221 8.42 -7.45 13.79
CA ASP A 221 8.08 -6.60 14.92
C ASP A 221 7.31 -5.37 14.41
N ILE A 222 6.49 -4.81 15.26
CA ILE A 222 5.74 -3.57 14.98
C ILE A 222 5.99 -2.58 16.11
N ARG A 223 6.30 -1.35 15.74
CA ARG A 223 6.41 -0.22 16.66
C ARG A 223 5.46 0.87 16.22
N LEU A 224 4.64 1.33 17.13
CA LEU A 224 3.69 2.40 16.88
C LEU A 224 4.13 3.67 17.59
N LEU A 225 4.25 4.73 16.82
CA LEU A 225 4.56 6.06 17.31
C LEU A 225 3.45 7.02 16.88
N VAL A 226 2.60 7.39 17.82
CA VAL A 226 1.48 8.30 17.56
C VAL A 226 1.89 9.73 17.86
N ARG A 227 1.78 10.64 16.89
CA ARG A 227 2.09 12.06 16.99
C ARG A 227 0.91 12.90 16.54
N GLY A 228 0.78 14.07 17.11
CA GLY A 228 -0.19 15.06 16.68
C GLY A 228 0.08 15.53 15.24
N ARG A 229 -0.99 15.81 14.48
CA ARG A 229 -0.84 16.39 13.14
C ARG A 229 -0.07 17.71 13.16
N ALA A 230 -0.33 18.53 14.17
CA ALA A 230 0.35 19.83 14.35
C ALA A 230 1.87 19.65 14.52
N ASP A 231 2.31 18.63 15.27
CA ASP A 231 3.73 18.37 15.50
C ASP A 231 4.47 18.03 14.20
N LEU A 232 3.84 17.23 13.34
CA LEU A 232 4.41 16.85 12.04
C LEU A 232 4.33 18.01 11.03
N ALA A 233 3.28 18.82 11.08
CA ALA A 233 3.09 19.98 10.21
C ALA A 233 3.77 21.27 10.71
N ALA A 234 4.54 21.19 11.79
CA ALA A 234 5.22 22.36 12.36
C ALA A 234 6.08 23.09 11.32
N GLY A 235 6.23 24.40 11.48
CA GLY A 235 7.01 25.26 10.57
C GLY A 235 6.38 25.39 9.17
N GLY A 236 5.03 25.30 9.05
CA GLY A 236 4.32 25.51 7.78
C GLY A 236 4.47 24.36 6.77
N SER A 237 5.04 23.24 7.17
CA SER A 237 5.21 22.07 6.31
C SER A 237 3.96 21.18 6.27
N THR A 238 3.88 20.30 5.28
CA THR A 238 2.85 19.25 5.28
C THR A 238 3.23 18.12 6.22
N VAL A 239 2.23 17.35 6.69
CA VAL A 239 2.43 16.16 7.51
C VAL A 239 3.39 15.16 6.82
N THR A 240 3.28 15.02 5.50
CA THR A 240 4.17 14.16 4.71
C THR A 240 5.62 14.62 4.79
N VAL A 241 5.87 15.91 4.65
CA VAL A 241 7.24 16.47 4.73
C VAL A 241 7.79 16.30 6.15
N GLY A 242 7.00 16.59 7.18
CA GLY A 242 7.42 16.37 8.56
C GLY A 242 7.72 14.91 8.87
N GLY A 243 6.88 13.99 8.39
CA GLY A 243 7.12 12.56 8.49
C GLY A 243 8.41 12.12 7.80
N LEU A 244 8.63 12.54 6.54
CA LEU A 244 9.86 12.23 5.80
C LEU A 244 11.11 12.81 6.47
N THR A 245 11.00 14.01 7.09
CA THR A 245 12.10 14.61 7.85
C THR A 245 12.45 13.76 9.06
N ALA A 246 11.45 13.31 9.82
CA ALA A 246 11.66 12.43 10.97
C ALA A 246 12.28 11.08 10.56
N ILE A 247 11.82 10.52 9.44
CA ILE A 247 12.38 9.29 8.85
C ILE A 247 13.83 9.50 8.45
N SER A 248 14.13 10.60 7.76
CA SER A 248 15.50 10.91 7.35
C SER A 248 16.46 10.93 8.55
N LEU A 249 16.09 11.62 9.64
CA LEU A 249 16.87 11.66 10.86
C LEU A 249 17.03 10.29 11.51
N ALA A 250 15.94 9.50 11.53
CA ALA A 250 15.96 8.16 12.12
C ALA A 250 16.85 7.18 11.31
N LEU A 251 16.78 7.24 9.98
CA LEU A 251 17.59 6.40 9.11
C LEU A 251 19.07 6.75 9.20
N GLU A 252 19.41 8.04 9.15
CA GLU A 252 20.78 8.53 9.35
C GLU A 252 21.35 8.01 10.67
N ARG A 253 20.60 8.21 11.77
CA ARG A 253 21.02 7.71 13.08
C ARG A 253 21.16 6.18 13.13
N LEU A 254 20.22 5.46 12.51
CA LEU A 254 20.23 4.00 12.50
C LEU A 254 21.47 3.46 11.76
N LEU A 255 21.78 3.98 10.58
CA LEU A 255 22.93 3.58 9.81
C LEU A 255 24.22 3.90 10.57
N THR A 256 24.34 5.11 11.14
CA THR A 256 25.48 5.51 11.98
C THR A 256 25.69 4.57 13.17
N VAL A 257 24.61 4.24 13.90
CA VAL A 257 24.68 3.31 15.06
C VAL A 257 25.10 1.90 14.64
N ARG A 258 24.78 1.51 13.41
CA ARG A 258 25.22 0.22 12.84
C ARG A 258 26.66 0.24 12.30
N GLY A 259 27.33 1.38 12.32
CA GLY A 259 28.66 1.55 11.73
C GLY A 259 28.66 1.55 10.21
N GLU A 260 27.49 1.82 9.59
CA GLU A 260 27.35 1.92 8.15
C GLU A 260 27.52 3.37 7.69
N ASP A 261 28.12 3.54 6.52
CA ASP A 261 28.14 4.86 5.87
C ASP A 261 26.72 5.29 5.49
N VAL A 262 26.42 6.56 5.75
CA VAL A 262 25.16 7.16 5.35
C VAL A 262 25.28 7.69 3.92
N PRO A 263 24.58 7.07 2.92
CA PRO A 263 24.69 7.55 1.55
C PRO A 263 24.15 8.98 1.42
N GLY A 264 24.93 9.87 0.77
CA GLY A 264 24.47 11.24 0.50
C GLY A 264 23.20 11.29 -0.36
N ALA A 265 23.01 10.32 -1.24
CA ALA A 265 21.82 10.15 -2.10
C ALA A 265 20.73 9.31 -1.43
N LEU A 266 20.67 9.22 -0.09
CA LEU A 266 19.62 8.49 0.61
C LEU A 266 18.23 8.97 0.18
N THR A 267 17.39 8.05 -0.31
CA THR A 267 16.05 8.35 -0.82
C THR A 267 14.96 7.54 -0.13
N ALA A 268 13.73 8.06 -0.18
CA ALA A 268 12.53 7.33 0.20
C ALA A 268 11.58 7.21 -1.00
N GLU A 269 11.04 6.01 -1.21
CA GLU A 269 9.94 5.80 -2.14
C GLU A 269 8.62 6.27 -1.52
N VAL A 270 8.00 7.26 -2.13
CA VAL A 270 6.75 7.86 -1.66
C VAL A 270 5.63 7.58 -2.64
N THR A 271 4.55 7.02 -2.15
CA THR A 271 3.35 6.79 -2.96
C THR A 271 2.60 8.10 -3.20
N VAL A 272 2.40 8.44 -4.46
CA VAL A 272 1.64 9.60 -4.91
C VAL A 272 0.37 9.14 -5.62
N ALA A 273 -0.77 9.61 -5.14
CA ALA A 273 -2.04 9.33 -5.80
C ALA A 273 -2.09 10.01 -7.17
N ARG A 274 -2.68 9.33 -8.14
CA ARG A 274 -3.00 9.87 -9.48
C ARG A 274 -4.51 9.85 -9.73
N PRO A 275 -5.01 10.60 -10.71
CA PRO A 275 -6.40 10.50 -11.11
C PRO A 275 -6.75 9.06 -11.50
N ARG A 276 -7.86 8.56 -10.96
CA ARG A 276 -8.38 7.23 -11.25
C ARG A 276 -9.05 7.21 -12.62
N ARG A 277 -8.86 6.16 -13.39
CA ARG A 277 -9.48 5.97 -14.70
C ARG A 277 -10.38 4.75 -14.64
N GLY A 278 -11.68 4.95 -14.82
CA GLY A 278 -12.67 3.87 -14.75
C GLY A 278 -12.58 3.09 -13.43
N ASP A 279 -12.63 1.77 -13.53
CA ASP A 279 -12.64 0.84 -12.39
C ASP A 279 -11.23 0.48 -11.86
N GLU A 280 -10.22 1.31 -12.11
CA GLU A 280 -8.88 1.05 -11.60
C GLU A 280 -8.88 0.80 -10.08
N HIS A 281 -8.40 -0.36 -9.65
CA HIS A 281 -8.26 -0.69 -8.23
C HIS A 281 -7.05 0.02 -7.58
N ASN A 282 -6.05 0.36 -8.39
CA ASN A 282 -4.80 0.99 -7.96
C ASN A 282 -4.51 2.24 -8.79
N ALA A 283 -4.72 3.42 -8.22
CA ALA A 283 -4.52 4.70 -8.88
C ALA A 283 -3.39 5.50 -8.19
N PHE A 284 -2.19 4.96 -8.18
CA PHE A 284 -1.02 5.61 -7.61
C PHE A 284 0.24 5.39 -8.46
N GLY A 285 1.27 6.14 -8.16
CA GLY A 285 2.64 5.92 -8.61
C GLY A 285 3.59 6.12 -7.44
N ASN A 286 4.78 5.56 -7.53
CA ASN A 286 5.84 5.81 -6.57
C ASN A 286 6.78 6.86 -7.14
N VAL A 287 7.27 7.73 -6.30
CA VAL A 287 8.31 8.73 -6.61
C VAL A 287 9.41 8.63 -5.58
N SER A 288 10.66 8.71 -6.03
CA SER A 288 11.82 8.74 -5.16
C SER A 288 12.05 10.17 -4.68
N VAL A 289 12.16 10.35 -3.37
CA VAL A 289 12.35 11.64 -2.71
C VAL A 289 13.65 11.62 -1.95
N PRO A 290 14.63 12.48 -2.30
CA PRO A 290 15.88 12.64 -1.53
C PRO A 290 15.60 13.05 -0.09
N LEU A 291 16.30 12.41 0.84
CA LEU A 291 16.14 12.62 2.28
C LEU A 291 17.15 13.61 2.88
N HIS A 292 18.16 14.00 2.11
CA HIS A 292 19.17 15.00 2.46
C HIS A 292 19.84 14.76 3.83
N PRO A 293 20.47 13.59 4.07
CA PRO A 293 21.21 13.35 5.31
C PRO A 293 22.34 14.37 5.49
N GLY A 294 22.85 14.51 6.70
CA GLY A 294 23.95 15.44 7.00
C GLY A 294 23.53 16.93 7.05
N THR A 295 22.29 17.29 6.71
CA THR A 295 21.84 18.69 6.75
C THR A 295 21.07 19.04 8.04
N PRO A 296 21.14 20.29 8.53
CA PRO A 296 20.35 20.75 9.67
C PRO A 296 18.84 20.54 9.47
N VAL A 297 18.10 20.25 10.55
CA VAL A 297 16.71 19.83 10.49
C VAL A 297 15.79 20.81 9.73
N SER A 298 15.94 22.10 9.94
CA SER A 298 15.13 23.14 9.27
C SER A 298 15.38 23.18 7.76
N LEU A 299 16.66 23.11 7.35
CA LEU A 299 17.06 23.09 5.96
C LEU A 299 16.64 21.76 5.31
N ARG A 300 16.86 20.63 5.97
CA ARG A 300 16.45 19.29 5.53
C ARG A 300 14.95 19.25 5.22
N ARG A 301 14.12 19.75 6.12
CA ARG A 301 12.66 19.86 5.93
C ARG A 301 12.30 20.66 4.68
N SER A 302 12.94 21.79 4.48
CA SER A 302 12.72 22.62 3.30
C SER A 302 13.16 21.91 2.00
N LEU A 303 14.32 21.24 2.02
CA LEU A 303 14.84 20.47 0.90
C LEU A 303 13.90 19.32 0.54
N ILE A 304 13.50 18.49 1.51
CA ILE A 304 12.54 17.40 1.31
C ILE A 304 11.22 17.92 0.72
N GLY A 305 10.75 19.08 1.19
CA GLY A 305 9.55 19.70 0.66
C GLY A 305 9.68 20.10 -0.81
N ARG A 306 10.82 20.64 -1.22
CA ARG A 306 11.12 20.95 -2.62
C ARG A 306 11.25 19.68 -3.46
N SER A 307 12.01 18.69 -2.99
CA SER A 307 12.20 17.41 -3.68
C SER A 307 10.89 16.68 -3.89
N LEU A 308 10.00 16.68 -2.90
CA LEU A 308 8.69 16.04 -3.03
C LEU A 308 7.79 16.75 -4.05
N ARG A 309 7.84 18.08 -4.13
CA ARG A 309 7.13 18.82 -5.18
C ARG A 309 7.69 18.49 -6.55
N ALA A 310 9.00 18.61 -6.74
CA ALA A 310 9.69 18.31 -7.99
C ALA A 310 9.38 16.87 -8.47
N ALA A 311 9.42 15.88 -7.56
CA ALA A 311 9.10 14.50 -7.90
C ALA A 311 7.62 14.33 -8.32
N ARG A 312 6.70 15.06 -7.71
CA ARG A 312 5.28 15.07 -8.11
C ARG A 312 5.06 15.73 -9.45
N ASP A 313 5.70 16.85 -9.70
CA ASP A 313 5.61 17.59 -10.97
C ASP A 313 6.13 16.72 -12.12
N ARG A 314 7.29 16.06 -11.93
CA ARG A 314 7.81 15.08 -12.89
C ARG A 314 6.84 13.92 -13.10
N ALA A 315 6.23 13.37 -12.06
CA ALA A 315 5.29 12.26 -12.14
C ALA A 315 3.96 12.63 -12.84
N ALA A 316 3.61 13.92 -12.83
CA ALA A 316 2.44 14.47 -13.51
C ALA A 316 2.67 14.74 -15.01
N ASP A 317 3.91 14.67 -15.50
CA ASP A 317 4.23 14.95 -16.91
C ASP A 317 3.41 14.05 -17.86
N PRO A 318 2.83 14.62 -18.94
CA PRO A 318 2.00 13.88 -19.88
C PRO A 318 2.70 12.70 -20.57
N ALA A 319 4.03 12.73 -20.72
CA ALA A 319 4.81 11.63 -21.30
C ALA A 319 4.59 10.32 -20.53
N TRP A 320 4.44 10.38 -19.21
CA TRP A 320 4.14 9.21 -18.39
C TRP A 320 2.80 8.54 -18.71
N ALA A 321 1.82 9.29 -19.24
CA ALA A 321 0.55 8.70 -19.66
C ALA A 321 0.74 7.77 -20.87
N ARG A 322 1.60 8.14 -21.83
CA ARG A 322 1.94 7.31 -23.00
C ARG A 322 2.75 6.08 -22.59
N ILE A 323 3.76 6.26 -21.73
CA ILE A 323 4.59 5.16 -21.22
C ILE A 323 3.71 4.14 -20.48
N ARG A 324 2.86 4.58 -19.58
CA ARG A 324 1.93 3.69 -18.86
C ARG A 324 0.91 3.01 -19.78
N ALA A 325 0.47 3.69 -20.84
CA ALA A 325 -0.45 3.09 -21.80
C ALA A 325 0.23 1.95 -22.60
N ALA A 326 1.53 2.08 -22.88
CA ALA A 326 2.32 1.01 -23.47
C ALA A 326 2.44 -0.18 -22.51
N ASP A 327 2.84 0.07 -21.26
CA ASP A 327 2.94 -0.97 -20.22
C ASP A 327 1.61 -1.72 -20.01
N ALA A 328 0.49 -0.98 -19.96
CA ALA A 328 -0.85 -1.55 -19.78
C ALA A 328 -1.36 -2.33 -21.01
N SER A 329 -0.69 -2.23 -22.16
CA SER A 329 -1.08 -2.95 -23.38
C SER A 329 -0.40 -4.30 -23.54
N VAL A 330 0.58 -4.61 -22.71
CA VAL A 330 1.35 -5.88 -22.81
C VAL A 330 0.39 -7.07 -22.61
N PRO A 331 0.37 -8.05 -23.52
CA PRO A 331 -0.45 -9.24 -23.37
C PRO A 331 -0.12 -10.03 -22.10
N ALA A 332 -1.13 -10.60 -21.45
CA ALA A 332 -1.00 -11.32 -20.18
C ALA A 332 0.08 -12.41 -20.22
N VAL A 333 0.15 -13.16 -21.32
CA VAL A 333 1.16 -14.21 -21.54
C VAL A 333 2.57 -13.64 -21.44
N LEU A 334 2.85 -12.53 -22.12
CA LEU A 334 4.17 -11.89 -22.12
C LEU A 334 4.49 -11.27 -20.76
N ALA A 335 3.50 -10.66 -20.13
CA ALA A 335 3.65 -10.13 -18.76
C ALA A 335 4.00 -11.23 -17.75
N ARG A 336 3.38 -12.42 -17.87
CA ARG A 336 3.69 -13.59 -17.02
C ARG A 336 5.11 -14.12 -17.25
N ILE A 337 5.56 -14.20 -18.49
CA ILE A 337 6.94 -14.60 -18.83
C ILE A 337 7.92 -13.61 -18.20
N GLY A 338 7.72 -12.33 -18.39
CA GLY A 338 8.57 -11.29 -17.80
C GLY A 338 8.62 -11.32 -16.27
N ILE A 339 7.48 -11.63 -15.61
CA ILE A 339 7.43 -11.76 -14.16
C ILE A 339 8.17 -13.01 -13.68
N ARG A 340 8.08 -14.13 -14.39
CA ARG A 340 8.76 -15.38 -14.02
C ARG A 340 10.27 -15.31 -14.17
N GLY A 341 10.74 -14.56 -15.17
CA GLY A 341 12.17 -14.32 -15.40
C GLY A 341 12.79 -13.28 -14.44
N PHE A 342 11.98 -12.66 -13.58
CA PHE A 342 12.49 -11.66 -12.66
C PHE A 342 13.00 -12.30 -11.36
N ASP A 343 14.31 -12.15 -11.11
CA ASP A 343 14.92 -12.56 -9.85
C ASP A 343 14.59 -11.53 -8.75
N ILE A 344 13.80 -11.98 -7.75
CA ILE A 344 13.40 -11.16 -6.62
C ILE A 344 14.43 -11.20 -5.48
N ASP A 345 15.39 -12.12 -5.56
CA ASP A 345 16.35 -12.36 -4.48
C ASP A 345 17.65 -11.57 -4.68
N THR A 346 17.94 -11.15 -5.91
CA THR A 346 19.11 -10.30 -6.22
C THR A 346 18.75 -8.81 -6.12
N PRO A 347 19.31 -8.08 -5.14
CA PRO A 347 19.10 -6.65 -5.04
C PRO A 347 19.66 -5.93 -6.27
N PRO A 348 18.97 -4.92 -6.79
CA PRO A 348 19.51 -4.10 -7.85
C PRO A 348 20.75 -3.34 -7.34
N PRO A 349 21.73 -3.05 -8.19
CA PRO A 349 22.95 -2.35 -7.80
C PRO A 349 22.69 -0.93 -7.28
N VAL A 350 21.53 -0.37 -7.60
CA VAL A 350 21.08 0.96 -7.13
C VAL A 350 19.61 0.96 -6.79
N VAL A 351 19.21 1.72 -5.76
CA VAL A 351 17.84 1.92 -5.31
C VAL A 351 17.36 3.29 -5.81
N GLY A 352 16.09 3.39 -6.19
CA GLY A 352 15.55 4.64 -6.74
C GLY A 352 15.75 4.83 -8.24
N ALA A 353 16.23 3.81 -8.95
CA ALA A 353 16.42 3.82 -10.40
C ALA A 353 15.08 3.82 -11.21
N PRO A 354 15.13 4.16 -12.53
CA PRO A 354 13.96 4.37 -13.39
C PRO A 354 12.91 3.23 -13.41
N PRO A 355 11.71 3.49 -13.97
CA PRO A 355 10.50 2.66 -13.80
C PRO A 355 10.61 1.18 -14.16
N TRP A 356 11.51 0.78 -14.99
CA TRP A 356 11.71 -0.60 -15.41
C TRP A 356 12.53 -1.45 -14.39
N CYS A 357 13.22 -0.81 -13.40
CA CYS A 357 13.85 -1.48 -12.23
C CYS A 357 12.91 -1.61 -11.01
N ARG A 358 11.63 -1.33 -11.15
CA ARG A 358 10.69 -0.98 -10.07
C ARG A 358 10.14 -2.12 -9.22
N ARG A 359 10.67 -3.31 -9.20
CA ARG A 359 10.05 -4.37 -8.39
C ARG A 359 10.77 -4.70 -7.10
N TRP A 360 11.78 -3.96 -6.75
CA TRP A 360 12.35 -4.06 -5.42
C TRP A 360 11.59 -3.19 -4.44
N ARG A 361 10.60 -3.80 -3.82
CA ARG A 361 10.13 -3.30 -2.53
C ARG A 361 11.14 -3.79 -1.52
N ALA A 362 12.11 -2.95 -1.16
CA ALA A 362 12.70 -3.06 0.15
C ALA A 362 11.55 -3.30 1.12
N ALA A 363 11.71 -4.21 2.07
CA ALA A 363 10.80 -4.38 3.19
C ALA A 363 10.86 -3.11 4.05
N THR A 364 10.53 -2.01 3.42
CA THR A 364 10.45 -0.71 4.02
C THR A 364 9.18 -0.69 4.81
N ALA A 365 9.33 -0.29 6.02
CA ALA A 365 8.29 0.08 6.94
C ALA A 365 6.95 0.27 6.22
N ILE A 366 6.02 -0.60 6.51
CA ILE A 366 4.63 -0.46 6.08
C ILE A 366 4.12 0.78 6.78
N TRP A 367 4.23 1.91 6.08
CA TRP A 367 3.64 3.15 6.52
C TRP A 367 2.16 3.04 6.24
N CYS A 368 1.41 2.50 7.19
CA CYS A 368 -0.02 2.71 7.25
C CYS A 368 -0.27 4.19 7.52
N TRP A 369 -0.16 5.01 6.49
CA TRP A 369 -0.71 6.33 6.50
C TRP A 369 -2.22 6.18 6.38
N ALA A 370 -2.91 6.19 7.51
CA ALA A 370 -4.31 6.60 7.58
C ALA A 370 -4.40 8.12 7.31
N ALA A 371 -3.85 8.58 6.20
CA ALA A 371 -4.05 9.91 5.65
C ALA A 371 -5.27 9.93 4.74
N GLY A 372 -6.32 9.23 5.11
CA GLY A 372 -7.67 9.56 4.71
C GLY A 372 -8.13 10.66 5.66
N GLY A 373 -8.61 11.77 5.12
CA GLY A 373 -9.12 12.90 5.89
C GLY A 373 -10.24 12.53 6.83
N TRP A 374 -9.90 11.92 7.93
CA TRP A 374 -10.71 11.98 9.13
C TRP A 374 -10.62 13.41 9.60
N ARG A 375 -11.58 14.22 9.20
CA ARG A 375 -11.91 15.40 9.97
C ARG A 375 -12.35 14.84 11.32
N SER A 376 -11.44 14.86 12.28
CA SER A 376 -11.86 14.79 13.68
C SER A 376 -12.91 15.87 13.84
N PRO A 377 -14.11 15.58 14.33
CA PRO A 377 -14.99 16.63 14.80
C PRO A 377 -14.17 17.44 15.81
N PRO A 378 -14.42 18.76 15.92
CA PRO A 378 -13.71 19.61 16.86
C PRO A 378 -13.73 18.94 18.23
N ALA A 379 -12.59 18.94 18.91
CA ALA A 379 -12.37 18.27 20.15
C ALA A 379 -13.49 18.60 21.17
N SER A 380 -14.44 17.70 21.25
CA SER A 380 -15.32 17.56 22.39
C SER A 380 -14.71 16.43 23.22
N PRO A 381 -14.55 16.58 24.55
CA PRO A 381 -13.86 15.60 25.40
C PRO A 381 -14.71 14.37 25.69
N ARG A 382 -15.55 13.94 24.76
CA ARG A 382 -16.33 12.70 24.88
C ARG A 382 -16.22 11.95 23.55
N CYS A 383 -15.31 10.94 23.51
CA CYS A 383 -15.40 9.89 22.52
C CYS A 383 -16.83 9.31 22.56
N ARG A 384 -17.66 9.67 21.59
CA ARG A 384 -18.97 9.03 21.44
C ARG A 384 -18.70 7.60 21.01
N ARG A 385 -19.16 6.69 21.82
CA ARG A 385 -19.04 5.24 21.69
C ARG A 385 -19.60 4.81 20.34
N PRO A 386 -18.84 4.11 19.47
CA PRO A 386 -19.36 3.67 18.17
C PRO A 386 -20.41 2.55 18.26
N TRP A 387 -20.58 1.95 19.45
CA TRP A 387 -21.43 0.77 19.64
C TRP A 387 -22.27 0.90 20.94
N GLY A 388 -23.35 1.59 20.91
CA GLY A 388 -24.39 1.60 21.90
C GLY A 388 -25.63 0.87 21.39
#